data_7195c6f10b649ad35a3644780ed90566
#
_entry.id   7195c6f10b649ad35a3644780ed90566
#
_cell.length_a   1.000
_cell.length_b   1.000
_cell.length_c   1.000
_cell.angle_alpha   90.00
_cell.angle_beta   90.00
_cell.angle_gamma   90.00
#
_symmetry.space_group_name_H-M   'P 1'
#
loop_
_entity.id
_entity.type
_entity.pdbx_description
1 polymer ?
#
loop_
_entity_poly.entity_id
_entity_poly.type
_entity_poly.pdbx_seq_one_letter_code
_entity_poly.pdbx_strand_id
1 'polypeptide(L)'
;MFIDSQKFGYQKDLFFFLFLKLTFIEGKVKLDSKGLLIIEYMLQIKCRKTSLRYIQLLQELNFLTYNQRTGYYTINSFEKIRQFHDWKVRLAFPIDYTTYHKIQAVTGAVIYGYLHKDFWRKVKKKKSVRVKGCTYHFPNLTFNYKKKMAPVSVIGVSKLFNISIATASRLKTAAYKEGFIKLKKNYGDINMDIPLLMQIHKYADLNDNIVYHKDDYRLQLIDT
;
A
#
# COMPACT_ATOMS: atom_id res chain seq x y z
N MET A 1 -6.55 5.89 5.09
CA MET A 1 -6.82 6.56 3.80
C MET A 1 -6.52 5.65 2.60
N PHE A 2 -5.25 5.39 2.21
CA PHE A 2 -4.93 4.58 1.00
C PHE A 2 -5.49 3.16 1.06
N ILE A 3 -5.38 2.48 2.18
CA ILE A 3 -5.92 1.12 2.38
C ILE A 3 -7.44 1.15 2.31
N ASP A 4 -8.06 2.12 2.99
CA ASP A 4 -9.52 2.26 3.01
C ASP A 4 -10.06 2.59 1.63
N SER A 5 -9.34 3.39 0.82
CA SER A 5 -9.75 3.64 -0.56
C SER A 5 -9.80 2.37 -1.41
N GLN A 6 -8.90 1.41 -1.18
CA GLN A 6 -8.94 0.10 -1.84
C GLN A 6 -10.08 -0.79 -1.31
N LYS A 7 -10.32 -0.74 -0.01
CA LYS A 7 -11.33 -1.54 0.66
C LYS A 7 -12.75 -1.09 0.31
N PHE A 8 -12.97 0.21 0.29
CA PHE A 8 -14.30 0.81 0.08
C PHE A 8 -14.50 1.40 -1.33
N GLY A 9 -13.53 1.24 -2.22
CA GLY A 9 -13.68 1.54 -3.64
C GLY A 9 -13.59 3.02 -4.04
N TYR A 10 -13.12 3.93 -3.14
CA TYR A 10 -13.03 5.37 -3.44
C TYR A 10 -11.64 5.84 -3.90
N GLN A 11 -10.92 5.01 -4.66
CA GLN A 11 -9.56 5.37 -5.13
C GLN A 11 -9.55 6.57 -6.08
N LYS A 12 -10.58 6.71 -6.93
CA LYS A 12 -10.71 7.83 -7.87
C LYS A 12 -11.01 9.13 -7.12
N ASP A 13 -11.79 9.05 -6.06
CA ASP A 13 -12.11 10.19 -5.19
C ASP A 13 -10.87 10.62 -4.42
N LEU A 14 -10.08 9.67 -3.92
CA LEU A 14 -8.79 9.95 -3.30
C LEU A 14 -7.81 10.59 -4.28
N PHE A 15 -7.78 10.13 -5.52
CA PHE A 15 -6.97 10.75 -6.58
C PHE A 15 -7.38 12.22 -6.81
N PHE A 16 -8.68 12.49 -6.91
CA PHE A 16 -9.22 13.84 -7.04
C PHE A 16 -8.83 14.72 -5.84
N PHE A 17 -8.94 14.20 -4.61
CA PHE A 17 -8.51 14.90 -3.41
C PHE A 17 -7.02 15.23 -3.40
N LEU A 18 -6.15 14.29 -3.76
CA LEU A 18 -4.71 14.49 -3.81
C LEU A 18 -4.33 15.54 -4.86
N PHE A 19 -5.00 15.54 -6.01
CA PHE A 19 -4.84 16.58 -7.01
C PHE A 19 -5.17 17.97 -6.42
N LEU A 20 -6.33 18.11 -5.79
CA LEU A 20 -6.73 19.39 -5.14
C LEU A 20 -5.69 19.81 -4.09
N LYS A 21 -5.22 18.87 -3.28
CA LYS A 21 -4.24 19.12 -2.21
C LYS A 21 -2.89 19.60 -2.72
N LEU A 22 -2.44 19.08 -3.85
CA LEU A 22 -1.19 19.48 -4.50
C LEU A 22 -1.32 20.80 -5.25
N THR A 23 -2.47 21.03 -5.91
CA THR A 23 -2.69 22.23 -6.74
C THR A 23 -2.99 23.46 -5.90
N PHE A 24 -3.79 23.31 -4.85
CA PHE A 24 -4.26 24.44 -4.01
C PHE A 24 -3.52 24.46 -2.67
N ILE A 25 -2.30 24.96 -2.67
CA ILE A 25 -1.38 24.98 -1.50
C ILE A 25 -2.01 25.71 -0.29
N GLU A 26 -2.78 26.75 -0.53
CA GLU A 26 -3.49 27.50 0.54
C GLU A 26 -4.61 26.67 1.21
N GLY A 27 -4.93 25.49 0.69
CA GLY A 27 -5.93 24.62 1.24
C GLY A 27 -7.37 25.10 1.04
N LYS A 28 -7.61 26.03 0.11
CA LYS A 28 -8.93 26.54 -0.26
C LYS A 28 -9.12 26.49 -1.77
N VAL A 29 -10.31 26.12 -2.23
CA VAL A 29 -10.65 26.05 -3.65
C VAL A 29 -12.10 26.44 -3.87
N LYS A 30 -12.37 27.17 -4.94
CA LYS A 30 -13.74 27.45 -5.39
C LYS A 30 -14.13 26.47 -6.47
N LEU A 31 -15.09 25.59 -6.16
CA LEU A 31 -15.57 24.54 -7.07
C LEU A 31 -16.90 24.96 -7.71
N ASP A 32 -16.96 26.21 -8.17
CA ASP A 32 -18.07 26.71 -9.01
C ASP A 32 -17.97 26.14 -10.45
N SER A 33 -18.90 26.55 -11.31
CA SER A 33 -18.96 26.06 -12.67
C SER A 33 -17.65 26.24 -13.47
N LYS A 34 -16.95 27.36 -13.27
CA LYS A 34 -15.69 27.67 -13.94
C LYS A 34 -14.52 26.88 -13.34
N GLY A 35 -14.41 26.90 -12.01
CA GLY A 35 -13.35 26.18 -11.29
C GLY A 35 -13.39 24.68 -11.54
N LEU A 36 -14.60 24.08 -11.55
CA LEU A 36 -14.76 22.66 -11.87
C LEU A 36 -14.41 22.33 -13.31
N LEU A 37 -14.78 23.18 -14.27
CA LEU A 37 -14.42 22.96 -15.68
C LEU A 37 -12.90 22.84 -15.88
N ILE A 38 -12.13 23.70 -15.23
CA ILE A 38 -10.66 23.67 -15.28
C ILE A 38 -10.13 22.35 -14.70
N ILE A 39 -10.64 21.93 -13.53
CA ILE A 39 -10.22 20.70 -12.86
C ILE A 39 -10.62 19.47 -13.69
N GLU A 40 -11.82 19.45 -14.25
CA GLU A 40 -12.32 18.39 -15.14
C GLU A 40 -11.43 18.24 -16.38
N TYR A 41 -11.04 19.33 -16.98
CA TYR A 41 -10.09 19.35 -18.10
C TYR A 41 -8.72 18.78 -17.69
N MET A 42 -8.14 19.26 -16.60
CA MET A 42 -6.84 18.80 -16.11
C MET A 42 -6.82 17.32 -15.73
N LEU A 43 -7.90 16.81 -15.18
CA LEU A 43 -8.04 15.41 -14.76
C LEU A 43 -8.69 14.52 -15.83
N GLN A 44 -9.02 15.05 -17.00
CA GLN A 44 -9.69 14.38 -18.09
C GLN A 44 -11.03 13.72 -17.66
N ILE A 45 -11.75 14.38 -16.77
CA ILE A 45 -13.08 13.92 -16.32
C ILE A 45 -14.12 14.36 -17.34
N LYS A 46 -14.70 13.39 -18.05
CA LYS A 46 -15.63 13.66 -19.15
C LYS A 46 -17.03 14.06 -18.72
N CYS A 47 -17.40 13.84 -17.46
CA CYS A 47 -18.77 14.00 -16.99
C CYS A 47 -18.84 14.81 -15.70
N ARG A 48 -19.53 15.95 -15.74
CA ARG A 48 -19.78 16.83 -14.59
C ARG A 48 -20.40 16.11 -13.39
N LYS A 49 -21.33 15.19 -13.64
CA LYS A 49 -21.95 14.39 -12.58
C LYS A 49 -20.93 13.58 -11.80
N THR A 50 -19.85 13.12 -12.46
CA THR A 50 -18.77 12.38 -11.80
C THR A 50 -17.99 13.29 -10.82
N SER A 51 -17.66 14.51 -11.23
CA SER A 51 -16.97 15.48 -10.40
C SER A 51 -17.79 15.86 -9.17
N LEU A 52 -19.09 16.11 -9.35
CA LEU A 52 -20.01 16.42 -8.26
C LEU A 52 -20.11 15.26 -7.26
N ARG A 53 -20.18 14.02 -7.75
CA ARG A 53 -20.15 12.82 -6.90
C ARG A 53 -18.84 12.72 -6.10
N TYR A 54 -17.69 13.00 -6.71
CA TYR A 54 -16.42 13.02 -6.00
C TYR A 54 -16.42 14.06 -4.87
N ILE A 55 -16.89 15.27 -5.15
CA ILE A 55 -16.99 16.34 -4.15
C ILE A 55 -17.91 15.92 -3.00
N GLN A 56 -19.09 15.38 -3.31
CA GLN A 56 -20.04 14.92 -2.30
C GLN A 56 -19.40 13.85 -1.39
N LEU A 57 -18.79 12.81 -1.96
CA LEU A 57 -18.14 11.75 -1.19
C LEU A 57 -16.97 12.29 -0.35
N LEU A 58 -16.17 13.21 -0.89
CA LEU A 58 -15.07 13.82 -0.15
C LEU A 58 -15.57 14.71 1.01
N GLN A 59 -16.76 15.31 0.90
CA GLN A 59 -17.40 16.00 2.02
C GLN A 59 -17.89 15.01 3.09
N GLU A 60 -18.56 13.94 2.70
CA GLU A 60 -19.02 12.87 3.60
C GLU A 60 -17.85 12.23 4.37
N LEU A 61 -16.71 12.03 3.71
CA LEU A 61 -15.48 11.52 4.30
C LEU A 61 -14.65 12.59 5.06
N ASN A 62 -15.16 13.81 5.16
CA ASN A 62 -14.49 14.95 5.79
C ASN A 62 -13.09 15.27 5.18
N PHE A 63 -12.92 15.04 3.90
CA PHE A 63 -11.72 15.47 3.16
C PHE A 63 -11.87 16.91 2.67
N LEU A 64 -13.11 17.32 2.37
CA LEU A 64 -13.49 18.68 2.01
C LEU A 64 -14.54 19.22 2.98
N THR A 65 -14.47 20.50 3.30
CA THR A 65 -15.50 21.20 4.08
C THR A 65 -15.96 22.43 3.32
N TYR A 66 -17.25 22.51 3.03
CA TYR A 66 -17.84 23.66 2.33
C TYR A 66 -18.15 24.80 3.30
N ASN A 67 -17.77 26.02 2.94
CA ASN A 67 -18.11 27.22 3.68
C ASN A 67 -19.17 28.00 2.91
N GLN A 68 -20.40 28.00 3.40
CA GLN A 68 -21.55 28.63 2.74
C GLN A 68 -21.40 30.17 2.63
N ARG A 69 -20.72 30.83 3.60
CA ARG A 69 -20.56 32.29 3.58
C ARG A 69 -19.60 32.75 2.48
N THR A 70 -18.58 31.98 2.18
CA THR A 70 -17.55 32.39 1.24
C THR A 70 -17.67 31.65 -0.12
N GLY A 71 -18.44 30.59 -0.19
CA GLY A 71 -18.55 29.73 -1.36
C GLY A 71 -17.29 28.89 -1.65
N TYR A 72 -16.33 28.81 -0.72
CA TYR A 72 -15.11 28.04 -0.86
C TYR A 72 -15.20 26.69 -0.18
N TYR A 73 -14.51 25.73 -0.76
CA TYR A 73 -14.19 24.47 -0.11
C TYR A 73 -12.85 24.57 0.57
N THR A 74 -12.78 24.17 1.83
CA THR A 74 -11.52 23.97 2.55
C THR A 74 -11.05 22.55 2.35
N ILE A 75 -9.83 22.38 1.87
CA ILE A 75 -9.17 21.08 1.71
C ILE A 75 -8.54 20.72 3.06
N ASN A 76 -9.16 19.78 3.76
CA ASN A 76 -8.75 19.46 5.13
C ASN A 76 -7.32 18.90 5.19
N SER A 77 -6.64 19.17 6.32
CA SER A 77 -5.31 18.62 6.57
C SER A 77 -5.38 17.10 6.80
N PHE A 78 -4.32 16.39 6.49
CA PHE A 78 -4.24 14.95 6.76
C PHE A 78 -4.42 14.63 8.25
N GLU A 79 -4.01 15.52 9.14
CA GLU A 79 -4.20 15.36 10.58
C GLU A 79 -5.68 15.45 10.96
N LYS A 80 -6.42 16.43 10.42
CA LYS A 80 -7.87 16.57 10.66
C LYS A 80 -8.64 15.36 10.13
N ILE A 81 -8.29 14.88 8.92
CA ILE A 81 -8.89 13.68 8.32
C ILE A 81 -8.59 12.46 9.19
N ARG A 82 -7.35 12.31 9.64
CA ARG A 82 -6.92 11.21 10.50
C ARG A 82 -7.68 11.16 11.81
N GLN A 83 -7.88 12.32 12.45
CA GLN A 83 -8.65 12.45 13.69
C GLN A 83 -10.12 12.07 13.47
N PHE A 84 -10.73 12.56 12.40
CA PHE A 84 -12.12 12.25 12.08
C PHE A 84 -12.36 10.73 11.88
N HIS A 85 -11.42 10.03 11.24
CA HIS A 85 -11.52 8.59 10.99
C HIS A 85 -10.88 7.72 12.09
N ASP A 86 -10.42 8.29 13.20
CA ASP A 86 -9.68 7.59 14.27
C ASP A 86 -8.51 6.71 13.76
N TRP A 87 -7.80 7.17 12.74
CA TRP A 87 -6.65 6.41 12.24
C TRP A 87 -5.43 6.56 13.15
N LYS A 88 -5.05 5.47 13.79
CA LYS A 88 -3.92 5.43 14.75
C LYS A 88 -2.55 5.44 14.10
N VAL A 89 -2.46 4.98 12.84
CA VAL A 89 -1.18 4.87 12.13
C VAL A 89 -0.76 6.22 11.53
N ARG A 90 0.46 6.65 11.87
CA ARG A 90 1.06 7.92 11.41
C ARG A 90 2.20 7.69 10.40
N LEU A 91 2.03 6.76 9.47
CA LEU A 91 3.02 6.58 8.42
C LEU A 91 2.81 7.64 7.34
N ALA A 92 3.83 8.45 7.11
CA ALA A 92 3.86 9.41 6.01
C ALA A 92 4.60 8.82 4.81
N PHE A 93 4.06 9.03 3.63
CA PHE A 93 4.69 8.74 2.35
C PHE A 93 4.72 10.03 1.54
N PRO A 94 5.87 10.47 1.01
CA PRO A 94 5.94 11.65 0.19
C PRO A 94 5.19 11.43 -1.13
N ILE A 95 4.31 12.35 -1.47
CA ILE A 95 3.54 12.35 -2.72
C ILE A 95 3.77 13.69 -3.39
N ASP A 96 4.09 13.66 -4.66
CA ASP A 96 4.29 14.81 -5.52
C ASP A 96 3.48 14.70 -6.82
N TYR A 97 3.63 15.67 -7.71
CA TYR A 97 2.96 15.69 -9.02
C TYR A 97 3.33 14.52 -9.92
N THR A 98 4.45 13.85 -9.68
CA THR A 98 4.89 12.70 -10.49
C THR A 98 4.32 11.38 -9.98
N THR A 99 3.88 11.33 -8.73
CA THR A 99 3.49 10.10 -8.04
C THR A 99 2.00 10.04 -7.66
N TYR A 100 1.31 11.19 -7.53
CA TYR A 100 -0.08 11.21 -7.04
C TYR A 100 -1.05 10.40 -7.90
N HIS A 101 -0.81 10.30 -9.22
CA HIS A 101 -1.64 9.54 -10.15
C HIS A 101 -1.43 8.02 -10.03
N LYS A 102 -0.33 7.58 -9.39
CA LYS A 102 0.04 6.17 -9.21
C LYS A 102 -0.53 5.58 -7.92
N ILE A 103 -1.81 5.83 -7.64
CA ILE A 103 -2.47 5.48 -6.36
C ILE A 103 -2.24 4.02 -5.95
N GLN A 104 -2.32 3.07 -6.87
CA GLN A 104 -2.11 1.65 -6.55
C GLN A 104 -0.67 1.39 -6.11
N ALA A 105 0.30 1.95 -6.82
CA ALA A 105 1.71 1.80 -6.47
C ALA A 105 2.04 2.46 -5.14
N VAL A 106 1.53 3.67 -4.91
CA VAL A 106 1.66 4.38 -3.63
C VAL A 106 1.03 3.57 -2.50
N THR A 107 -0.19 3.05 -2.71
CA THR A 107 -0.84 2.20 -1.70
C THR A 107 -0.02 0.94 -1.39
N GLY A 108 0.51 0.29 -2.41
CA GLY A 108 1.42 -0.84 -2.25
C GLY A 108 2.67 -0.46 -1.45
N ALA A 109 3.33 0.64 -1.80
CA ALA A 109 4.49 1.14 -1.08
C ALA A 109 4.20 1.43 0.40
N VAL A 110 3.06 2.04 0.70
CA VAL A 110 2.61 2.32 2.07
C VAL A 110 2.41 1.02 2.85
N ILE A 111 1.70 0.04 2.28
CA ILE A 111 1.41 -1.24 2.93
C ILE A 111 2.70 -2.02 3.19
N TYR A 112 3.48 -2.27 2.15
CA TYR A 112 4.69 -3.09 2.24
C TYR A 112 5.80 -2.38 3.03
N GLY A 113 5.93 -1.07 2.90
CA GLY A 113 6.85 -0.25 3.70
C GLY A 113 6.49 -0.26 5.19
N TYR A 114 5.19 -0.19 5.53
CA TYR A 114 4.71 -0.32 6.91
C TYR A 114 5.07 -1.68 7.50
N LEU A 115 4.78 -2.77 6.79
CA LEU A 115 5.06 -4.12 7.26
C LEU A 115 6.55 -4.41 7.36
N HIS A 116 7.35 -3.92 6.41
CA HIS A 116 8.81 -3.97 6.49
C HIS A 116 9.33 -3.30 7.77
N LYS A 117 8.87 -2.08 8.05
CA LYS A 117 9.25 -1.34 9.27
C LYS A 117 8.79 -2.07 10.54
N ASP A 118 7.56 -2.61 10.55
CA ASP A 118 7.00 -3.33 11.70
C ASP A 118 7.75 -4.63 11.98
N PHE A 119 8.11 -5.38 10.93
CA PHE A 119 8.91 -6.60 11.04
C PHE A 119 10.24 -6.30 11.75
N TRP A 120 11.01 -5.35 11.26
CA TRP A 120 12.31 -5.03 11.85
C TRP A 120 12.21 -4.40 13.24
N ARG A 121 11.15 -3.66 13.52
CA ARG A 121 10.84 -3.18 14.86
C ARG A 121 10.62 -4.33 15.84
N LYS A 122 9.88 -5.36 15.43
CA LYS A 122 9.64 -6.57 16.24
C LYS A 122 10.92 -7.37 16.44
N VAL A 123 11.72 -7.55 15.40
CA VAL A 123 13.03 -8.23 15.50
C VAL A 123 13.95 -7.48 16.44
N LYS A 124 14.03 -6.15 16.36
CA LYS A 124 14.85 -5.33 17.27
C LYS A 124 14.42 -5.42 18.73
N LYS A 125 13.14 -5.61 19.00
CA LYS A 125 12.60 -5.74 20.36
C LYS A 125 12.96 -7.07 21.04
N LYS A 126 13.25 -8.13 20.27
CA LYS A 126 13.67 -9.43 20.80
C LYS A 126 15.16 -9.36 21.22
N LYS A 127 15.43 -8.62 22.29
CA LYS A 127 16.82 -8.47 22.82
C LYS A 127 17.28 -9.64 23.69
N SER A 128 16.34 -10.42 24.20
CA SER A 128 16.64 -11.60 25.01
C SER A 128 15.56 -12.66 24.81
N VAL A 129 15.96 -13.90 24.80
CA VAL A 129 15.05 -15.06 24.78
C VAL A 129 15.40 -15.96 25.97
N ARG A 130 14.39 -16.33 26.76
CA ARG A 130 14.55 -17.26 27.85
C ARG A 130 14.25 -18.68 27.37
N VAL A 131 15.24 -19.56 27.40
CA VAL A 131 15.11 -20.97 27.02
C VAL A 131 15.60 -21.83 28.16
N LYS A 132 14.78 -22.76 28.63
CA LYS A 132 15.10 -23.69 29.72
C LYS A 132 15.75 -23.01 30.94
N GLY A 133 15.20 -21.87 31.39
CA GLY A 133 15.69 -21.13 32.55
C GLY A 133 16.87 -20.19 32.28
N CYS A 134 17.57 -20.33 31.15
CA CYS A 134 18.68 -19.45 30.76
C CYS A 134 18.17 -18.31 29.88
N THR A 135 18.65 -17.09 30.13
CA THR A 135 18.37 -15.90 29.33
C THR A 135 19.52 -15.62 28.38
N TYR A 136 19.26 -15.75 27.09
CA TYR A 136 20.24 -15.41 26.04
C TYR A 136 20.02 -13.96 25.62
N HIS A 137 21.06 -13.14 25.74
CA HIS A 137 21.06 -11.76 25.29
C HIS A 137 21.65 -11.69 23.88
N PHE A 138 20.88 -11.16 22.94
CA PHE A 138 21.41 -10.87 21.62
C PHE A 138 22.14 -9.52 21.63
N PRO A 139 23.32 -9.43 21.03
CA PRO A 139 24.07 -8.18 20.98
C PRO A 139 23.21 -7.10 20.29
N ASN A 140 23.38 -5.85 20.71
CA ASN A 140 22.74 -4.68 20.12
C ASN A 140 23.24 -4.51 18.67
N LEU A 141 22.68 -5.27 17.76
CA LEU A 141 22.90 -5.07 16.33
C LEU A 141 22.24 -3.75 15.95
N THR A 142 23.02 -2.78 15.56
CA THR A 142 22.57 -1.56 14.92
C THR A 142 22.04 -1.95 13.54
N PHE A 143 20.76 -2.35 13.49
CA PHE A 143 20.13 -2.72 12.24
C PHE A 143 19.81 -1.49 11.41
N ASN A 144 20.53 -1.31 10.33
CA ASN A 144 20.08 -0.41 9.28
C ASN A 144 18.95 -1.11 8.49
N TYR A 145 17.74 -1.07 9.07
CA TYR A 145 16.54 -1.72 8.51
C TYR A 145 16.21 -1.22 7.09
N LYS A 146 16.67 -0.03 6.70
CA LYS A 146 16.47 0.53 5.35
C LYS A 146 17.17 -0.29 4.26
N LYS A 147 18.23 -1.02 4.60
CA LYS A 147 19.01 -1.83 3.65
C LYS A 147 18.67 -3.31 3.68
N LYS A 148 17.85 -3.78 4.65
CA LYS A 148 17.53 -5.21 4.79
C LYS A 148 16.13 -5.51 4.25
N MET A 149 16.02 -6.65 3.56
CA MET A 149 14.73 -7.18 3.10
C MET A 149 13.95 -7.76 4.27
N ALA A 150 12.62 -7.75 4.20
CA ALA A 150 11.74 -8.37 5.19
C ALA A 150 10.75 -9.30 4.50
N PRO A 151 10.48 -10.50 5.04
CA PRO A 151 9.49 -11.41 4.48
C PRO A 151 8.08 -10.83 4.69
N VAL A 152 7.40 -10.51 3.59
CA VAL A 152 6.02 -9.99 3.62
C VAL A 152 5.18 -10.77 2.61
N SER A 153 4.37 -11.70 3.11
CA SER A 153 3.52 -12.51 2.25
C SER A 153 2.27 -11.76 1.80
N VAL A 154 1.83 -12.00 0.57
CA VAL A 154 0.59 -11.46 0.00
C VAL A 154 -0.63 -11.90 0.82
N ILE A 155 -0.65 -13.18 1.26
CA ILE A 155 -1.71 -13.73 2.11
C ILE A 155 -1.74 -13.01 3.46
N GLY A 156 -0.58 -12.74 4.06
CA GLY A 156 -0.49 -11.99 5.32
C GLY A 156 -1.03 -10.56 5.17
N VAL A 157 -0.71 -9.89 4.05
CA VAL A 157 -1.27 -8.57 3.70
C VAL A 157 -2.78 -8.63 3.54
N SER A 158 -3.29 -9.61 2.80
CA SER A 158 -4.73 -9.83 2.59
C SER A 158 -5.48 -9.95 3.91
N LYS A 159 -5.02 -10.82 4.81
CA LYS A 159 -5.63 -11.05 6.12
C LYS A 159 -5.54 -9.82 7.03
N LEU A 160 -4.37 -9.17 7.10
CA LEU A 160 -4.15 -8.05 8.02
C LEU A 160 -4.96 -6.81 7.65
N PHE A 161 -5.10 -6.52 6.36
CA PHE A 161 -5.81 -5.34 5.87
C PHE A 161 -7.23 -5.63 5.38
N ASN A 162 -7.67 -6.89 5.46
CA ASN A 162 -8.98 -7.32 4.98
C ASN A 162 -9.26 -6.89 3.53
N ILE A 163 -8.32 -7.19 2.64
CA ILE A 163 -8.41 -7.00 1.19
C ILE A 163 -8.22 -8.35 0.48
N SER A 164 -8.71 -8.49 -0.75
CA SER A 164 -8.52 -9.74 -1.48
C SER A 164 -7.04 -10.04 -1.77
N ILE A 165 -6.68 -11.32 -1.86
CA ILE A 165 -5.33 -11.77 -2.24
C ILE A 165 -4.92 -11.16 -3.59
N ALA A 166 -5.85 -11.14 -4.55
CA ALA A 166 -5.62 -10.53 -5.87
C ALA A 166 -5.32 -9.02 -5.76
N THR A 167 -6.02 -8.29 -4.88
CA THR A 167 -5.75 -6.87 -4.62
C THR A 167 -4.38 -6.69 -3.97
N ALA A 168 -4.04 -7.47 -2.94
CA ALA A 168 -2.73 -7.41 -2.30
C ALA A 168 -1.59 -7.68 -3.30
N SER A 169 -1.74 -8.69 -4.18
CA SER A 169 -0.78 -9.00 -5.24
C SER A 169 -0.63 -7.87 -6.25
N ARG A 170 -1.75 -7.28 -6.73
CA ARG A 170 -1.72 -6.12 -7.65
C ARG A 170 -0.99 -4.92 -7.05
N LEU A 171 -1.24 -4.61 -5.78
CA LEU A 171 -0.60 -3.51 -5.07
C LEU A 171 0.91 -3.74 -4.93
N LYS A 172 1.33 -4.99 -4.62
CA LYS A 172 2.74 -5.38 -4.58
C LYS A 172 3.41 -5.17 -5.94
N THR A 173 2.80 -5.71 -6.99
CA THR A 173 3.32 -5.62 -8.36
C THR A 173 3.38 -4.18 -8.86
N ALA A 174 2.35 -3.37 -8.60
CA ALA A 174 2.34 -1.97 -8.97
C ALA A 174 3.47 -1.18 -8.28
N ALA A 175 3.65 -1.37 -6.96
CA ALA A 175 4.71 -0.71 -6.22
C ALA A 175 6.12 -1.13 -6.68
N TYR A 176 6.30 -2.41 -7.05
CA TYR A 176 7.56 -2.91 -7.61
C TYR A 176 7.85 -2.34 -9.00
N LYS A 177 6.88 -2.33 -9.91
CA LYS A 177 7.03 -1.79 -11.28
C LYS A 177 7.41 -0.31 -11.27
N GLU A 178 6.87 0.46 -10.33
CA GLU A 178 7.18 1.87 -10.17
C GLU A 178 8.45 2.14 -9.33
N GLY A 179 9.18 1.10 -8.93
CA GLY A 179 10.42 1.21 -8.18
C GLY A 179 10.27 1.66 -6.72
N PHE A 180 9.03 1.74 -6.18
CA PHE A 180 8.80 2.15 -4.80
C PHE A 180 9.21 1.09 -3.78
N ILE A 181 9.21 -0.18 -4.17
CA ILE A 181 9.73 -1.31 -3.37
C ILE A 181 10.67 -2.16 -4.22
N LYS A 182 11.59 -2.84 -3.55
CA LYS A 182 12.43 -3.87 -4.16
C LYS A 182 11.94 -5.24 -3.71
N LEU A 183 11.92 -6.19 -4.61
CA LEU A 183 11.54 -7.57 -4.34
C LEU A 183 12.72 -8.50 -4.59
N LYS A 184 12.93 -9.42 -3.68
CA LYS A 184 13.86 -10.54 -3.87
C LYS A 184 13.07 -11.84 -3.76
N LYS A 185 13.06 -12.61 -4.83
CA LYS A 185 12.51 -13.96 -4.80
C LYS A 185 13.47 -14.88 -4.07
N ASN A 186 12.95 -15.63 -3.12
CA ASN A 186 13.70 -16.61 -2.38
C ASN A 186 13.23 -18.01 -2.81
N TYR A 187 14.19 -18.89 -3.02
CA TYR A 187 13.95 -20.27 -3.40
C TYR A 187 14.61 -21.19 -2.37
N GLY A 188 13.90 -22.23 -1.97
CA GLY A 188 14.44 -23.32 -1.16
C GLY A 188 14.73 -24.53 -2.04
N ASP A 189 15.69 -25.34 -1.66
CA ASP A 189 15.96 -26.60 -2.32
C ASP A 189 14.85 -27.59 -1.96
N ILE A 190 14.49 -28.42 -2.93
CA ILE A 190 13.51 -29.50 -2.74
C ILE A 190 14.27 -30.80 -2.67
N ASN A 191 14.30 -31.41 -1.50
CA ASN A 191 14.88 -32.74 -1.30
C ASN A 191 13.88 -33.81 -1.73
N MET A 192 13.49 -33.80 -3.00
CA MET A 192 12.54 -34.74 -3.58
C MET A 192 13.14 -35.41 -4.82
N ASP A 193 12.72 -36.64 -5.05
CA ASP A 193 13.08 -37.39 -6.25
C ASP A 193 12.53 -36.69 -7.50
N ILE A 194 13.38 -36.47 -8.51
CA ILE A 194 13.06 -35.80 -9.78
C ILE A 194 11.81 -36.38 -10.48
N PRO A 195 11.64 -37.71 -10.59
CA PRO A 195 10.44 -38.32 -11.15
C PRO A 195 9.15 -37.94 -10.39
N LEU A 196 9.21 -37.84 -9.06
CA LEU A 196 8.09 -37.44 -8.23
C LEU A 196 7.76 -35.95 -8.45
N LEU A 197 8.77 -35.09 -8.57
CA LEU A 197 8.61 -33.68 -8.88
C LEU A 197 7.98 -33.45 -10.25
N MET A 198 8.38 -34.24 -11.27
CA MET A 198 7.78 -34.19 -12.60
C MET A 198 6.32 -34.64 -12.59
N GLN A 199 5.96 -35.64 -11.79
CA GLN A 199 4.56 -36.05 -11.59
C GLN A 199 3.75 -34.93 -10.90
N ILE A 200 4.26 -34.34 -9.83
CA ILE A 200 3.63 -33.24 -9.13
C ILE A 200 3.42 -32.02 -10.07
N HIS A 201 4.41 -31.72 -10.92
CA HIS A 201 4.28 -30.63 -11.90
C HIS A 201 3.24 -30.93 -12.99
N LYS A 202 3.09 -32.19 -13.39
CA LYS A 202 2.10 -32.63 -14.38
C LYS A 202 0.66 -32.57 -13.82
N TYR A 203 0.50 -32.72 -12.52
CA TYR A 203 -0.77 -32.64 -11.78
C TYR A 203 -0.82 -31.39 -10.90
N ALA A 204 -0.39 -30.26 -11.43
CA ALA A 204 -0.01 -29.01 -10.76
C ALA A 204 -1.06 -28.32 -9.89
N ASP A 205 -2.22 -28.90 -9.66
CA ASP A 205 -3.19 -28.37 -8.70
C ASP A 205 -2.76 -28.50 -7.22
N LEU A 206 -1.65 -29.18 -6.95
CA LEU A 206 -1.26 -29.54 -5.59
C LEU A 206 -0.17 -28.65 -4.97
N ASN A 207 0.60 -27.86 -5.75
CA ASN A 207 1.66 -27.03 -5.15
C ASN A 207 2.06 -25.82 -6.01
N ASP A 208 1.28 -24.75 -5.94
CA ASP A 208 1.57 -23.45 -6.56
C ASP A 208 2.95 -22.85 -6.17
N ASN A 209 3.64 -23.48 -5.22
CA ASN A 209 4.91 -22.99 -4.70
C ASN A 209 6.14 -23.65 -5.31
N ILE A 210 5.96 -24.71 -6.12
CA ILE A 210 7.08 -25.37 -6.82
C ILE A 210 7.25 -24.71 -8.18
N VAL A 211 8.44 -24.18 -8.45
CA VAL A 211 8.76 -23.50 -9.70
C VAL A 211 10.03 -24.04 -10.31
N TYR A 212 10.09 -24.08 -11.65
CA TYR A 212 11.32 -24.37 -12.37
C TYR A 212 12.20 -23.12 -12.43
N HIS A 213 13.40 -23.20 -11.85
CA HIS A 213 14.31 -22.04 -11.77
C HIS A 213 15.76 -22.49 -11.92
N LYS A 214 16.48 -21.90 -12.88
CA LYS A 214 17.89 -22.23 -13.16
C LYS A 214 18.12 -23.74 -13.33
N ASP A 215 17.36 -24.33 -14.25
CA ASP A 215 17.44 -25.74 -14.63
C ASP A 215 17.13 -26.75 -13.52
N ASP A 216 16.42 -26.31 -12.46
CA ASP A 216 16.03 -27.16 -11.36
C ASP A 216 14.62 -26.78 -10.82
N TYR A 217 13.94 -27.75 -10.19
CA TYR A 217 12.69 -27.50 -9.46
C TYR A 217 13.01 -26.98 -8.07
N ARG A 218 12.38 -25.85 -7.70
CA ARG A 218 12.61 -25.20 -6.41
C ARG A 218 11.31 -24.77 -5.76
N LEU A 219 11.30 -24.82 -4.44
CA LEU A 219 10.20 -24.29 -3.65
C LEU A 219 10.30 -22.77 -3.63
N GLN A 220 9.30 -22.09 -4.17
CA GLN A 220 9.22 -20.64 -4.04
C GLN A 220 8.83 -20.28 -2.61
N LEU A 221 9.75 -19.69 -1.89
CA LEU A 221 9.54 -19.16 -0.55
C LEU A 221 8.88 -17.78 -0.60
N ILE A 222 8.59 -17.24 0.58
CA ILE A 222 8.04 -15.87 0.69
C ILE A 222 9.03 -14.86 0.12
N ASP A 223 8.59 -14.03 -0.82
CA ASP A 223 9.38 -12.93 -1.35
C ASP A 223 9.74 -11.93 -0.25
N THR A 224 10.94 -11.42 -0.28
CA THR A 224 11.45 -10.40 0.65
C THR A 224 11.71 -9.06 -0.05
#